data_b0c9002c6ed1f3bf554cc069d385a6fa
#
_entry.id   b0c9002c6ed1f3bf554cc069d385a6fa
#
_cell.length_a   1.000
_cell.length_b   1.000
_cell.length_c   1.000
_cell.angle_alpha   90.00
_cell.angle_beta   90.00
_cell.angle_gamma   90.00
#
_symmetry.space_group_name_H-M   'P 1'
#
loop_
_entity.id
_entity.type
_entity.pdbx_description
1 polymer ?
#
loop_
_entity_poly.entity_id
_entity_poly.type
_entity_poly.pdbx_seq_one_letter_code
_entity_poly.pdbx_strand_id
1 'polypeptide(L)'
;ALSLCACSGGKNDPEPTQTAEPSATVTPEPSETPQPSEEPSPEPAFRSPLTGLPMDEALAGQKPVAVMLNNIKAAMPQQGNSRADIIYEVLAEGGITRMLGVYEDIASVGYIGSVRSARLYYLELALGHDAVFVHAGGSPEFYEYREKWGLTTADGVKGYYSGSGLFWRDRERIAGHYYAYEHSLLTSGEKIAEILSARGLMGAHKAG
;
A
#
# COMPACT_ATOMS: atom_id res chain seq x y z
N ALA A 1 -59.66 14.10 19.18
CA ALA A 1 -59.94 13.97 20.62
C ALA A 1 -58.57 13.88 21.31
N LEU A 2 -58.25 14.95 22.06
CA LEU A 2 -57.13 15.02 23.01
C LEU A 2 -57.41 14.15 24.21
N SER A 3 -56.41 13.49 24.76
CA SER A 3 -56.42 13.11 26.17
C SER A 3 -55.00 13.25 26.74
N LEU A 4 -54.80 14.29 27.50
CA LEU A 4 -53.70 14.48 28.43
C LEU A 4 -53.96 13.65 29.68
N CYS A 5 -52.95 12.94 30.18
CA CYS A 5 -52.97 12.40 31.53
C CYS A 5 -51.69 12.87 32.25
N ALA A 6 -51.84 13.80 33.16
CA ALA A 6 -50.83 14.22 34.09
C ALA A 6 -50.97 13.37 35.38
N CYS A 7 -49.86 12.87 35.91
CA CYS A 7 -49.79 12.40 37.29
C CYS A 7 -48.63 13.07 38.00
N SER A 8 -49.01 13.83 39.01
CA SER A 8 -48.14 14.48 39.97
C SER A 8 -47.81 13.54 41.16
N GLY A 9 -46.68 13.79 41.79
CA GLY A 9 -46.59 13.55 43.22
C GLY A 9 -45.40 12.71 43.67
N GLY A 10 -44.57 13.29 44.52
CA GLY A 10 -43.76 12.56 45.48
C GLY A 10 -42.32 13.09 45.59
N LYS A 11 -42.15 14.21 46.29
CA LYS A 11 -40.82 14.59 46.82
C LYS A 11 -40.49 13.67 47.99
N ASN A 12 -39.33 13.04 47.95
CA ASN A 12 -38.61 12.64 49.15
C ASN A 12 -37.14 12.92 48.87
N ASP A 13 -36.62 13.99 49.45
CA ASP A 13 -35.23 14.29 49.55
C ASP A 13 -34.62 13.39 50.63
N PRO A 14 -33.56 12.66 50.39
CA PRO A 14 -32.74 12.08 51.44
C PRO A 14 -31.70 13.09 51.89
N GLU A 15 -31.57 13.21 53.20
CA GLU A 15 -30.63 13.96 53.99
C GLU A 15 -29.17 13.66 53.58
N PRO A 16 -28.24 14.66 53.54
CA PRO A 16 -26.87 14.44 53.15
C PRO A 16 -26.10 13.70 54.25
N THR A 17 -25.70 12.49 53.95
CA THR A 17 -24.75 11.71 54.74
C THR A 17 -23.37 12.35 54.65
N GLN A 18 -22.78 12.75 55.75
CA GLN A 18 -21.41 13.24 55.85
C GLN A 18 -20.45 12.13 55.40
N THR A 19 -19.76 12.36 54.30
CA THR A 19 -18.66 11.49 53.83
C THR A 19 -17.41 11.81 54.62
N ALA A 20 -16.88 10.82 55.31
CA ALA A 20 -15.59 10.90 56.01
C ALA A 20 -14.46 11.16 55.00
N GLU A 21 -13.58 12.09 55.31
CA GLU A 21 -12.36 12.37 54.52
C GLU A 21 -11.50 11.11 54.45
N PRO A 22 -11.01 10.75 53.26
CA PRO A 22 -10.04 9.67 53.14
C PRO A 22 -8.67 10.13 53.68
N SER A 23 -8.17 9.40 54.67
CA SER A 23 -6.80 9.51 55.16
C SER A 23 -5.80 9.33 54.04
N ALA A 24 -4.91 10.29 53.87
CA ALA A 24 -3.84 10.23 52.86
C ALA A 24 -2.91 9.03 53.12
N THR A 25 -3.07 7.98 52.34
CA THR A 25 -2.08 6.87 52.25
C THR A 25 -0.92 7.37 51.42
N VAL A 26 0.26 7.49 52.08
CA VAL A 26 1.51 7.81 51.41
C VAL A 26 1.86 6.60 50.53
N THR A 27 1.69 6.79 49.20
CA THR A 27 2.15 5.81 48.20
C THR A 27 3.68 5.89 48.17
N PRO A 28 4.43 4.77 48.35
CA PRO A 28 5.86 4.79 48.18
C PRO A 28 6.20 5.13 46.74
N GLU A 29 7.06 6.12 46.55
CA GLU A 29 7.65 6.54 45.28
C GLU A 29 8.27 5.33 44.60
N PRO A 30 7.94 5.03 43.34
CA PRO A 30 8.56 3.92 42.62
C PRO A 30 10.07 4.20 42.49
N SER A 31 10.88 3.35 43.05
CA SER A 31 12.31 3.34 42.86
C SER A 31 12.58 3.16 41.36
N GLU A 32 13.15 4.18 40.72
CA GLU A 32 13.59 4.08 39.33
C GLU A 32 14.65 3.00 39.23
N THR A 33 14.29 1.85 38.70
CA THR A 33 15.26 0.85 38.28
C THR A 33 16.06 1.46 37.13
N PRO A 34 17.39 1.53 37.18
CA PRO A 34 18.17 2.08 36.09
C PRO A 34 17.89 1.26 34.84
N GLN A 35 17.28 1.91 33.86
CA GLN A 35 17.06 1.34 32.52
C GLN A 35 18.45 1.10 31.94
N PRO A 36 18.74 -0.11 31.43
CA PRO A 36 20.02 -0.35 30.75
C PRO A 36 20.12 0.67 29.63
N SER A 37 21.19 1.46 29.63
CA SER A 37 21.54 2.32 28.50
C SER A 37 21.83 1.40 27.33
N GLU A 38 20.92 1.27 26.39
CA GLU A 38 21.20 0.58 25.14
C GLU A 38 22.32 1.36 24.45
N GLU A 39 23.48 0.72 24.28
CA GLU A 39 24.54 1.25 23.44
C GLU A 39 23.91 1.54 22.06
N PRO A 40 24.16 2.72 21.46
CA PRO A 40 23.61 3.04 20.17
C PRO A 40 24.06 1.97 19.16
N SER A 41 23.10 1.22 18.64
CA SER A 41 23.35 0.28 17.55
C SER A 41 23.98 1.05 16.38
N PRO A 42 25.01 0.52 15.72
CA PRO A 42 25.64 1.22 14.60
C PRO A 42 24.58 1.58 13.55
N GLU A 43 24.60 2.81 13.11
CA GLU A 43 23.69 3.30 12.06
C GLU A 43 23.85 2.42 10.81
N PRO A 44 22.76 1.96 10.19
CA PRO A 44 22.82 1.17 8.96
C PRO A 44 23.46 2.00 7.84
N ALA A 45 24.39 1.38 7.10
CA ALA A 45 25.13 2.03 6.03
C ALA A 45 24.22 2.48 4.87
N PHE A 46 23.13 1.73 4.61
CA PHE A 46 22.16 2.02 3.54
C PHE A 46 20.75 2.08 4.10
N ARG A 47 20.00 3.08 3.64
CA ARG A 47 18.59 3.28 3.99
C ARG A 47 17.75 3.42 2.72
N SER A 48 16.57 2.81 2.73
CA SER A 48 15.60 2.95 1.65
C SER A 48 15.17 4.42 1.49
N PRO A 49 15.24 4.99 0.29
CA PRO A 49 14.74 6.33 0.04
C PRO A 49 13.21 6.44 0.15
N LEU A 50 12.49 5.31 0.08
CA LEU A 50 11.04 5.27 0.20
C LEU A 50 10.58 5.29 1.67
N THR A 51 11.28 4.59 2.56
CA THR A 51 10.82 4.35 3.94
C THR A 51 11.76 4.90 5.01
N GLY A 52 13.02 5.19 4.66
CA GLY A 52 14.07 5.53 5.61
C GLY A 52 14.57 4.33 6.45
N LEU A 53 14.03 3.14 6.25
CA LEU A 53 14.43 1.93 6.96
C LEU A 53 15.78 1.39 6.43
N PRO A 54 16.52 0.60 7.24
CA PRO A 54 17.69 -0.12 6.75
C PRO A 54 17.36 -0.96 5.52
N MET A 55 18.23 -0.96 4.51
CA MET A 55 18.08 -1.78 3.31
C MET A 55 19.39 -2.46 2.93
N ASP A 56 19.29 -3.48 2.08
CA ASP A 56 20.46 -4.17 1.51
C ASP A 56 21.22 -3.23 0.55
N GLU A 57 22.55 -3.22 0.64
CA GLU A 57 23.43 -2.47 -0.26
C GLU A 57 23.19 -2.83 -1.74
N ALA A 58 22.84 -4.09 -2.02
CA ALA A 58 22.58 -4.56 -3.39
C ALA A 58 21.38 -3.84 -4.05
N LEU A 59 20.48 -3.25 -3.25
CA LEU A 59 19.33 -2.47 -3.74
C LEU A 59 19.67 -0.99 -3.88
N ALA A 60 20.80 -0.54 -3.32
CA ALA A 60 21.17 0.87 -3.31
C ALA A 60 21.29 1.43 -4.73
N GLY A 61 20.51 2.46 -5.00
CA GLY A 61 20.49 3.13 -6.29
C GLY A 61 19.71 2.40 -7.40
N GLN A 62 19.05 1.28 -7.13
CA GLN A 62 18.10 0.69 -8.08
C GLN A 62 16.81 1.53 -8.15
N LYS A 63 16.17 1.51 -9.33
CA LYS A 63 14.85 2.12 -9.47
C LYS A 63 13.80 1.28 -8.75
N PRO A 64 12.93 1.88 -7.96
CA PRO A 64 11.77 1.19 -7.43
C PRO A 64 10.82 0.79 -8.56
N VAL A 65 9.91 -0.11 -8.27
CA VAL A 65 8.86 -0.55 -9.20
C VAL A 65 7.50 -0.15 -8.66
N ALA A 66 6.71 0.51 -9.49
CA ALA A 66 5.35 0.91 -9.18
C ALA A 66 4.34 0.04 -9.95
N VAL A 67 3.47 -0.69 -9.25
CA VAL A 67 2.52 -1.65 -9.85
C VAL A 67 1.08 -1.20 -9.62
N MET A 68 0.30 -1.13 -10.71
CA MET A 68 -1.13 -0.84 -10.64
C MET A 68 -1.91 -2.03 -10.09
N LEU A 69 -2.63 -1.82 -8.99
CA LEU A 69 -3.41 -2.85 -8.30
C LEU A 69 -4.90 -2.52 -8.30
N ASN A 70 -5.70 -3.58 -8.35
CA ASN A 70 -7.15 -3.50 -8.21
C ASN A 70 -7.53 -3.24 -6.73
N ASN A 71 -8.64 -2.54 -6.49
CA ASN A 71 -9.14 -2.31 -5.13
C ASN A 71 -10.66 -2.46 -5.01
N ILE A 72 -11.27 -3.30 -5.82
CA ILE A 72 -12.69 -3.61 -5.68
C ILE A 72 -12.92 -4.94 -4.98
N LYS A 73 -14.05 -5.07 -4.29
CA LYS A 73 -14.41 -6.27 -3.52
C LYS A 73 -14.33 -7.56 -4.35
N ALA A 74 -14.74 -7.53 -5.62
CA ALA A 74 -14.71 -8.69 -6.51
C ALA A 74 -13.28 -9.17 -6.88
N ALA A 75 -12.26 -8.37 -6.61
CA ALA A 75 -10.85 -8.72 -6.83
C ALA A 75 -10.13 -9.19 -5.55
N MET A 76 -10.80 -9.14 -4.42
CA MET A 76 -10.23 -9.56 -3.12
C MET A 76 -10.22 -11.09 -2.95
N PRO A 77 -9.29 -11.63 -2.18
CA PRO A 77 -8.12 -10.96 -1.63
C PRO A 77 -7.09 -10.66 -2.72
N GLN A 78 -6.34 -9.57 -2.52
CA GLN A 78 -5.21 -9.21 -3.37
C GLN A 78 -3.94 -9.92 -2.91
N GLN A 79 -2.92 -9.89 -3.77
CA GLN A 79 -1.61 -10.48 -3.49
C GLN A 79 -0.51 -9.43 -3.67
N GLY A 80 0.50 -9.49 -2.82
CA GLY A 80 1.70 -8.65 -2.90
C GLY A 80 1.56 -7.23 -2.39
N ASN A 81 0.35 -6.69 -2.20
CA ASN A 81 0.14 -5.31 -1.75
C ASN A 81 0.70 -5.05 -0.34
N SER A 82 0.66 -6.03 0.57
CA SER A 82 1.23 -5.90 1.91
C SER A 82 2.77 -5.85 1.95
N ARG A 83 3.42 -6.06 0.82
CA ARG A 83 4.87 -5.99 0.65
C ARG A 83 5.32 -4.68 0.01
N ALA A 84 4.39 -3.81 -0.38
CA ALA A 84 4.72 -2.50 -0.90
C ALA A 84 5.28 -1.60 0.21
N ASP A 85 6.31 -0.83 -0.12
CA ASP A 85 6.90 0.17 0.75
C ASP A 85 5.98 1.39 0.89
N ILE A 86 5.30 1.75 -0.22
CA ILE A 86 4.30 2.81 -0.27
C ILE A 86 3.08 2.31 -1.05
N ILE A 87 1.88 2.65 -0.58
CA ILE A 87 0.64 2.46 -1.32
C ILE A 87 -0.08 3.80 -1.48
N TYR A 88 -0.34 4.16 -2.72
CA TYR A 88 -1.24 5.26 -3.07
C TYR A 88 -2.60 4.69 -3.42
N GLU A 89 -3.63 5.06 -2.70
CA GLU A 89 -5.01 4.78 -3.04
C GLU A 89 -5.67 6.04 -3.58
N VAL A 90 -6.12 6.00 -4.82
CA VAL A 90 -6.71 7.16 -5.51
C VAL A 90 -8.02 6.77 -6.16
N LEU A 91 -8.97 7.70 -6.17
CA LEU A 91 -10.26 7.54 -6.81
C LEU A 91 -10.09 7.32 -8.33
N ALA A 92 -10.78 6.32 -8.84
CA ALA A 92 -10.90 6.04 -10.27
C ALA A 92 -12.36 6.24 -10.71
N GLU A 93 -12.67 5.81 -11.92
CA GLU A 93 -14.04 5.97 -12.47
C GLU A 93 -15.07 5.15 -11.68
N GLY A 94 -16.31 5.61 -11.68
CA GLY A 94 -17.44 4.89 -11.09
C GLY A 94 -17.45 4.85 -9.57
N GLY A 95 -16.71 5.76 -8.90
CA GLY A 95 -16.67 5.83 -7.44
C GLY A 95 -15.84 4.71 -6.79
N ILE A 96 -15.05 3.96 -7.58
CA ILE A 96 -14.11 2.97 -7.07
C ILE A 96 -12.72 3.56 -6.92
N THR A 97 -11.89 2.96 -6.08
CA THR A 97 -10.47 3.29 -6.00
C THR A 97 -9.61 2.22 -6.68
N ARG A 98 -8.39 2.58 -7.02
CA ARG A 98 -7.30 1.67 -7.35
C ARG A 98 -6.11 1.98 -6.47
N MET A 99 -5.15 1.08 -6.44
CA MET A 99 -3.92 1.31 -5.70
C MET A 99 -2.72 1.28 -6.65
N LEU A 100 -1.70 2.05 -6.30
CA LEU A 100 -0.36 1.95 -6.83
C LEU A 100 0.54 1.51 -5.69
N GLY A 101 1.06 0.29 -5.76
CA GLY A 101 2.09 -0.20 -4.84
C GLY A 101 3.46 0.15 -5.38
N VAL A 102 4.30 0.80 -4.57
CA VAL A 102 5.70 1.11 -4.88
C VAL A 102 6.59 0.20 -4.05
N TYR A 103 7.53 -0.46 -4.70
CA TYR A 103 8.38 -1.50 -4.11
C TYR A 103 9.85 -1.18 -4.36
N GLU A 104 10.66 -1.13 -3.31
CA GLU A 104 12.11 -1.02 -3.39
C GLU A 104 12.72 -2.38 -3.79
N ASP A 105 12.44 -3.41 -3.00
CA ASP A 105 12.88 -4.78 -3.26
C ASP A 105 11.77 -5.58 -3.95
N ILE A 106 11.57 -5.30 -5.24
CA ILE A 106 10.54 -5.99 -6.02
C ILE A 106 10.84 -7.50 -6.14
N ALA A 107 12.10 -7.90 -6.22
CA ALA A 107 12.49 -9.29 -6.45
C ALA A 107 12.03 -10.23 -5.31
N SER A 108 11.97 -9.73 -4.08
CA SER A 108 11.52 -10.50 -2.90
C SER A 108 10.00 -10.64 -2.81
N VAL A 109 9.25 -9.90 -3.63
CA VAL A 109 7.78 -9.95 -3.63
C VAL A 109 7.32 -11.14 -4.47
N GLY A 110 6.56 -12.03 -3.89
CA GLY A 110 5.96 -13.16 -4.59
C GLY A 110 4.93 -12.72 -5.64
N TYR A 111 3.78 -13.34 -5.67
CA TYR A 111 2.70 -12.97 -6.60
C TYR A 111 2.14 -11.58 -6.27
N ILE A 112 1.87 -10.82 -7.32
CA ILE A 112 1.33 -9.46 -7.24
C ILE A 112 0.08 -9.35 -8.13
N GLY A 113 -0.98 -8.86 -7.57
CA GLY A 113 -2.21 -8.57 -8.34
C GLY A 113 -3.51 -8.72 -7.58
N SER A 114 -4.62 -8.49 -8.27
CA SER A 114 -4.73 -8.39 -9.75
C SER A 114 -4.22 -7.03 -10.24
N VAL A 115 -3.43 -7.12 -11.32
CA VAL A 115 -2.90 -5.91 -11.98
C VAL A 115 -4.00 -5.24 -12.79
N ARG A 116 -4.03 -3.90 -12.80
CA ARG A 116 -5.10 -3.10 -13.43
C ARG A 116 -4.58 -1.96 -14.30
N SER A 117 -5.52 -1.31 -14.97
CA SER A 117 -5.23 -0.26 -15.94
C SER A 117 -4.74 1.02 -15.27
N ALA A 118 -3.76 1.64 -15.90
CA ALA A 118 -3.19 2.92 -15.52
C ALA A 118 -4.14 4.11 -15.77
N ARG A 119 -3.88 5.20 -15.08
CA ARG A 119 -4.40 6.55 -15.32
C ARG A 119 -3.23 7.52 -15.27
N LEU A 120 -3.40 8.70 -15.84
CA LEU A 120 -2.33 9.68 -15.92
C LEU A 120 -1.74 10.03 -14.54
N TYR A 121 -2.58 10.31 -13.56
CA TYR A 121 -2.13 10.65 -12.20
C TYR A 121 -1.33 9.53 -11.50
N TYR A 122 -1.56 8.25 -11.82
CA TYR A 122 -0.72 7.16 -11.32
C TYR A 122 0.65 7.11 -12.02
N LEU A 123 0.70 7.49 -13.31
CA LEU A 123 1.97 7.65 -14.01
C LEU A 123 2.81 8.78 -13.37
N GLU A 124 2.17 9.91 -13.05
CA GLU A 124 2.81 11.03 -12.37
C GLU A 124 3.36 10.64 -11.00
N LEU A 125 2.58 9.87 -10.21
CA LEU A 125 3.05 9.33 -8.93
C LEU A 125 4.26 8.41 -9.12
N ALA A 126 4.23 7.50 -10.09
CA ALA A 126 5.34 6.61 -10.38
C ALA A 126 6.61 7.38 -10.82
N LEU A 127 6.43 8.43 -11.63
CA LEU A 127 7.53 9.32 -12.05
C LEU A 127 8.14 10.09 -10.88
N GLY A 128 7.32 10.51 -9.91
CA GLY A 128 7.78 11.17 -8.68
C GLY A 128 8.77 10.32 -7.88
N HIS A 129 8.71 9.00 -8.04
CA HIS A 129 9.66 8.05 -7.46
C HIS A 129 10.75 7.57 -8.43
N ASP A 130 10.81 8.10 -9.66
CA ASP A 130 11.61 7.54 -10.76
C ASP A 130 11.39 6.03 -10.95
N ALA A 131 10.18 5.54 -10.63
CA ALA A 131 9.85 4.12 -10.62
C ALA A 131 9.59 3.57 -12.01
N VAL A 132 9.93 2.29 -12.23
CA VAL A 132 9.47 1.56 -13.42
C VAL A 132 7.99 1.23 -13.26
N PHE A 133 7.14 1.68 -14.19
CA PHE A 133 5.70 1.56 -14.07
C PHE A 133 5.15 0.30 -14.74
N VAL A 134 4.47 -0.54 -13.96
CA VAL A 134 3.89 -1.85 -14.34
C VAL A 134 2.37 -1.75 -14.25
N HIS A 135 1.66 -2.06 -15.35
CA HIS A 135 0.21 -1.92 -15.43
C HIS A 135 -0.40 -2.85 -16.49
N ALA A 136 -1.71 -2.94 -16.54
CA ALA A 136 -2.44 -3.71 -17.55
C ALA A 136 -3.47 -2.85 -18.27
N GLY A 137 -3.06 -2.26 -19.39
CA GLY A 137 -3.86 -1.28 -20.13
C GLY A 137 -3.86 0.10 -19.45
N GLY A 138 -4.56 1.06 -20.07
CA GLY A 138 -4.64 2.42 -19.55
C GLY A 138 -5.76 3.21 -20.21
N SER A 139 -6.07 4.39 -19.65
CA SER A 139 -6.98 5.35 -20.28
C SER A 139 -6.36 5.95 -21.56
N PRO A 140 -7.15 6.48 -22.48
CA PRO A 140 -6.63 7.18 -23.66
C PRO A 140 -5.65 8.29 -23.28
N GLU A 141 -6.00 9.11 -22.30
CA GLU A 141 -5.16 10.17 -21.78
C GLU A 141 -3.81 9.67 -21.23
N PHE A 142 -3.80 8.56 -20.47
CA PHE A 142 -2.58 7.93 -20.03
C PHE A 142 -1.64 7.58 -21.21
N TYR A 143 -2.18 6.96 -22.26
CA TYR A 143 -1.37 6.59 -23.43
C TYR A 143 -0.84 7.81 -24.18
N GLU A 144 -1.66 8.85 -24.33
CA GLU A 144 -1.26 10.11 -24.97
C GLU A 144 -0.05 10.73 -24.24
N TYR A 145 -0.16 10.91 -22.93
CA TYR A 145 0.92 11.54 -22.16
C TYR A 145 2.15 10.63 -22.03
N ARG A 146 1.99 9.32 -21.89
CA ARG A 146 3.11 8.38 -21.93
C ARG A 146 3.91 8.52 -23.22
N GLU A 147 3.23 8.60 -24.38
CA GLU A 147 3.87 8.78 -25.68
C GLU A 147 4.51 10.17 -25.80
N LYS A 148 3.78 11.21 -25.46
CA LYS A 148 4.26 12.61 -25.47
C LYS A 148 5.51 12.80 -24.62
N TRP A 149 5.63 12.11 -23.50
CA TRP A 149 6.80 12.18 -22.62
C TRP A 149 7.87 11.14 -22.96
N GLY A 150 7.68 10.32 -23.98
CA GLY A 150 8.64 9.30 -24.41
C GLY A 150 8.89 8.23 -23.36
N LEU A 151 7.91 7.90 -22.52
CA LEU A 151 8.08 7.00 -21.40
C LEU A 151 7.87 5.54 -21.78
N THR A 152 8.73 4.67 -21.23
CA THR A 152 8.58 3.22 -21.33
C THR A 152 7.93 2.69 -20.06
N THR A 153 6.83 1.93 -20.22
CA THR A 153 6.10 1.27 -19.14
C THR A 153 5.90 -0.22 -19.47
N ALA A 154 5.78 -1.07 -18.46
CA ALA A 154 5.49 -2.49 -18.64
C ALA A 154 3.96 -2.71 -18.70
N ASP A 155 3.40 -2.80 -19.90
CA ASP A 155 1.96 -2.94 -20.15
C ASP A 155 1.58 -4.39 -20.46
N GLY A 156 0.74 -4.99 -19.61
CA GLY A 156 0.22 -6.36 -19.77
C GLY A 156 -0.83 -6.54 -20.87
N VAL A 157 -1.24 -5.46 -21.55
CA VAL A 157 -2.25 -5.48 -22.61
C VAL A 157 -1.68 -5.11 -23.96
N LYS A 158 -0.71 -4.19 -24.01
CA LYS A 158 -0.16 -3.67 -25.25
C LYS A 158 1.36 -3.78 -25.31
N GLY A 159 1.87 -4.01 -26.49
CA GLY A 159 3.31 -4.01 -26.78
C GLY A 159 4.03 -5.27 -26.31
N TYR A 160 5.34 -5.14 -26.12
CA TYR A 160 6.26 -6.26 -25.83
C TYR A 160 5.85 -7.08 -24.61
N TYR A 161 5.49 -6.42 -23.51
CA TYR A 161 5.25 -7.09 -22.23
C TYR A 161 3.97 -7.91 -22.20
N SER A 162 2.98 -7.65 -23.06
CA SER A 162 1.75 -8.44 -23.14
C SER A 162 1.98 -9.90 -23.56
N GLY A 163 3.08 -10.19 -24.25
CA GLY A 163 3.46 -11.54 -24.69
C GLY A 163 4.77 -12.08 -24.08
N SER A 164 5.41 -11.35 -23.16
CA SER A 164 6.73 -11.68 -22.63
C SER A 164 6.75 -12.74 -21.52
N GLY A 165 5.58 -13.15 -21.02
CA GLY A 165 5.46 -13.99 -19.83
C GLY A 165 5.54 -13.22 -18.50
N LEU A 166 5.69 -11.89 -18.56
CA LEU A 166 5.64 -11.03 -17.37
C LEU A 166 4.29 -11.12 -16.65
N PHE A 167 3.23 -11.30 -17.40
CA PHE A 167 1.86 -11.38 -16.89
C PHE A 167 1.20 -12.70 -17.26
N TRP A 168 0.38 -13.21 -16.37
CA TRP A 168 -0.48 -14.36 -16.65
C TRP A 168 -1.83 -14.21 -15.98
N ARG A 169 -2.80 -15.05 -16.39
CA ARG A 169 -4.12 -15.06 -15.75
C ARG A 169 -4.30 -16.32 -14.93
N ASP A 170 -4.69 -16.11 -13.68
CA ASP A 170 -5.06 -17.19 -12.78
C ASP A 170 -6.38 -16.84 -12.09
N ARG A 171 -7.44 -17.53 -12.48
CA ARG A 171 -8.79 -17.34 -11.96
C ARG A 171 -9.05 -18.09 -10.67
N GLU A 172 -8.14 -18.97 -10.29
CA GLU A 172 -8.22 -19.84 -9.10
C GLU A 172 -7.01 -19.65 -8.16
N ARG A 173 -6.32 -18.49 -8.27
CA ARG A 173 -5.11 -18.16 -7.52
C ARG A 173 -5.24 -18.31 -6.00
N ILE A 174 -6.46 -18.30 -5.48
CA ILE A 174 -6.78 -18.58 -4.09
C ILE A 174 -7.70 -19.79 -4.06
N ALA A 175 -7.33 -20.82 -3.34
CA ALA A 175 -8.10 -22.05 -3.21
C ALA A 175 -9.55 -21.76 -2.76
N GLY A 176 -10.52 -22.32 -3.48
CA GLY A 176 -11.93 -22.15 -3.21
C GLY A 176 -12.53 -20.79 -3.62
N HIS A 177 -11.75 -19.94 -4.31
CA HIS A 177 -12.23 -18.65 -4.84
C HIS A 177 -11.99 -18.54 -6.33
N TYR A 178 -13.05 -18.21 -7.09
CA TYR A 178 -12.99 -18.05 -8.53
C TYR A 178 -13.17 -16.59 -8.94
N TYR A 179 -12.16 -16.04 -9.62
CA TYR A 179 -12.14 -14.66 -10.05
C TYR A 179 -12.69 -14.48 -11.47
N ALA A 180 -13.44 -13.40 -11.70
CA ALA A 180 -13.79 -12.97 -13.05
C ALA A 180 -12.51 -12.66 -13.86
N TYR A 181 -12.60 -12.78 -15.19
CA TYR A 181 -11.44 -12.65 -16.07
C TYR A 181 -10.69 -11.34 -15.86
N GLU A 182 -11.39 -10.22 -15.73
CA GLU A 182 -10.81 -8.89 -15.49
C GLU A 182 -10.09 -8.74 -14.14
N HIS A 183 -10.31 -9.66 -13.20
CA HIS A 183 -9.69 -9.65 -11.85
C HIS A 183 -8.63 -10.72 -11.67
N SER A 184 -8.23 -11.41 -12.75
CA SER A 184 -7.36 -12.58 -12.69
C SER A 184 -5.93 -12.33 -13.17
N LEU A 185 -5.58 -11.13 -13.64
CA LEU A 185 -4.25 -10.86 -14.15
C LEU A 185 -3.24 -10.69 -13.02
N LEU A 186 -2.22 -11.49 -13.03
CA LEU A 186 -1.12 -11.50 -12.07
C LEU A 186 0.22 -11.18 -12.74
N THR A 187 1.15 -10.82 -11.90
CA THR A 187 2.60 -10.82 -12.13
C THR A 187 3.30 -11.35 -10.88
N SER A 188 4.64 -11.40 -10.87
CA SER A 188 5.42 -11.63 -9.66
C SER A 188 6.64 -10.73 -9.63
N GLY A 189 7.13 -10.48 -8.43
CA GLY A 189 8.33 -9.66 -8.24
C GLY A 189 9.54 -10.24 -8.95
N GLU A 190 9.73 -11.56 -8.88
CA GLU A 190 10.81 -12.27 -9.60
C GLU A 190 10.75 -12.03 -11.11
N LYS A 191 9.57 -12.20 -11.75
CA LYS A 191 9.40 -11.96 -13.18
C LYS A 191 9.60 -10.50 -13.56
N ILE A 192 9.16 -9.58 -12.71
CA ILE A 192 9.40 -8.15 -12.92
C ILE A 192 10.90 -7.88 -12.91
N ALA A 193 11.61 -8.31 -11.87
CA ALA A 193 13.04 -8.09 -11.74
C ALA A 193 13.82 -8.70 -12.93
N GLU A 194 13.54 -9.96 -13.31
CA GLU A 194 14.18 -10.66 -14.42
C GLU A 194 13.95 -9.92 -15.74
N ILE A 195 12.69 -9.73 -16.14
CA ILE A 195 12.34 -9.23 -17.47
C ILE A 195 12.70 -7.75 -17.62
N LEU A 196 12.49 -6.92 -16.60
CA LEU A 196 12.81 -5.50 -16.67
C LEU A 196 14.31 -5.25 -16.61
N SER A 197 15.07 -6.05 -15.83
CA SER A 197 16.53 -6.00 -15.82
C SER A 197 17.12 -6.39 -17.18
N ALA A 198 16.63 -7.47 -17.79
CA ALA A 198 17.04 -7.90 -19.14
C ALA A 198 16.78 -6.82 -20.21
N ARG A 199 15.85 -5.89 -19.97
CA ARG A 199 15.52 -4.74 -20.82
C ARG A 199 16.23 -3.45 -20.41
N GLY A 200 17.08 -3.48 -19.40
CA GLY A 200 17.82 -2.31 -18.91
C GLY A 200 16.92 -1.25 -18.22
N LEU A 201 15.71 -1.63 -17.78
CA LEU A 201 14.77 -0.69 -17.15
C LEU A 201 14.97 -0.56 -15.64
N MET A 202 15.62 -1.54 -15.00
CA MET A 202 15.97 -1.55 -13.57
C MET A 202 17.29 -0.82 -13.27
N GLY A 203 17.74 0.07 -14.17
CA GLY A 203 19.00 0.80 -14.03
C GLY A 203 19.00 1.79 -12.87
N ALA A 204 20.13 2.53 -12.73
CA ALA A 204 20.33 3.45 -11.63
C ALA A 204 19.21 4.49 -11.49
N HIS A 205 18.76 4.67 -10.25
CA HIS A 205 17.87 5.75 -9.86
C HIS A 205 18.55 7.11 -10.13
N LYS A 206 17.84 7.99 -10.77
CA LYS A 206 18.31 9.37 -10.96
C LYS A 206 17.98 10.15 -9.70
N ALA A 207 18.99 10.40 -8.87
CA ALA A 207 18.84 11.36 -7.80
C ALA A 207 18.42 12.71 -8.42
N GLY A 208 17.30 13.25 -7.98
CA GLY A 208 16.78 14.55 -8.39
C GLY A 208 17.60 15.70 -7.86
#